data_77a6b01bbd089400bda10486ce55486d
#
_entry.id   77a6b01bbd089400bda10486ce55486d
#
_cell.length_a   1.000
_cell.length_b   1.000
_cell.length_c   1.000
_cell.angle_alpha   90.00
_cell.angle_beta   90.00
_cell.angle_gamma   90.00
#
_symmetry.space_group_name_H-M   'P 1'
#
loop_
_entity.id
_entity.type
_entity.pdbx_description
1 polymer ?
#
loop_
_entity_poly.entity_id
_entity_poly.type
_entity_poly.pdbx_seq_one_letter_code
_entity_poly.pdbx_strand_id
1 'polypeptide(L)'
;MISASAFAGGFVTNTNQNVAFLRQPAQNATISVGSAYFNPAGVGFLDRKFHLSFNVQNATQTREITGDYAPFALGKDNNGSSKKLFKGDSFVPVIPSFDAAWRFDDRFFASFHFGIVGGGGKAEYDNGLGSLESQAAIFPAFLNLLAGQNVVTYSVETHLVAKQYVFAGQLNLGYRVNDILSVAAGLRGNVIYNHYKGHMSNISYTGVESVIAAIPQIGAIFQQGGNLLADRYLLCSQKDFAWTPILSVDVNLGKVNFAARYEFNTKVRLTNDTEDNKDAGMPQFVDGADNLAADIPALLSLGVKYDVLPYLHLNLGYHQYFDKQASFFNALTGKNDRQDQIKNNSFEVLAGAEWDLSKKFTVSAGGQLTRFGWGDGYEFITDQSFNINSYSIGAGVRYRLNERISFDVAVFKTFYDRTTKVWPDYSHAGANVYSKLLAAAGPALANLPFDVEALKAKIPGGTDEFYRTNTVLGIGVNFAF
;
A
#
# COMPACT_ATOMS: atom_id res chain seq x y z
N MET A 1 0.18 -6.86 -8.11
CA MET A 1 0.04 -5.41 -7.85
C MET A 1 1.03 -5.01 -6.77
N ILE A 2 2.01 -4.21 -7.12
CA ILE A 2 2.94 -3.65 -6.15
C ILE A 2 2.22 -2.48 -5.50
N SER A 3 1.51 -2.70 -4.39
CA SER A 3 0.93 -1.61 -3.62
C SER A 3 1.87 -1.25 -2.49
N ALA A 4 2.67 -0.23 -2.70
CA ALA A 4 3.49 0.35 -1.66
C ALA A 4 2.64 1.30 -0.81
N SER A 5 1.79 0.80 0.11
CA SER A 5 1.03 1.67 1.01
C SER A 5 1.97 2.34 2.02
N ALA A 6 2.26 3.63 1.84
CA ALA A 6 3.15 4.39 2.73
C ALA A 6 2.42 4.95 3.96
N PHE A 7 1.09 4.85 4.02
CA PHE A 7 0.27 5.53 5.02
C PHE A 7 -0.60 4.55 5.80
N ALA A 8 -0.98 4.90 7.02
CA ALA A 8 -2.03 4.24 7.74
C ALA A 8 -3.36 4.47 6.99
N GLY A 9 -4.13 3.41 6.76
CA GLY A 9 -5.35 3.45 5.96
C GLY A 9 -5.75 2.07 5.48
N GLY A 10 -6.78 1.99 4.68
CA GLY A 10 -7.23 0.78 4.01
C GLY A 10 -6.21 0.26 2.98
N PHE A 11 -6.65 -0.70 2.15
CA PHE A 11 -5.76 -1.37 1.18
C PHE A 11 -5.04 -0.41 0.23
N VAL A 12 -5.75 0.64 -0.23
CA VAL A 12 -5.22 1.68 -1.12
C VAL A 12 -5.42 3.07 -0.54
N THR A 13 -6.37 3.24 0.39
CA THR A 13 -6.85 4.53 0.89
C THR A 13 -5.93 5.08 1.96
N ASN A 14 -5.57 6.36 1.85
CA ASN A 14 -4.90 7.12 2.89
C ASN A 14 -5.89 8.10 3.52
N THR A 15 -6.20 7.92 4.79
CA THR A 15 -7.09 8.82 5.55
C THR A 15 -6.35 9.96 6.25
N ASN A 16 -5.01 9.94 6.28
CA ASN A 16 -4.20 11.01 6.82
C ASN A 16 -4.08 12.17 5.81
N GLN A 17 -5.02 13.10 5.85
CA GLN A 17 -5.10 14.18 4.86
C GLN A 17 -4.66 15.55 5.37
N ASN A 18 -4.45 15.74 6.67
CA ASN A 18 -3.92 16.98 7.21
C ASN A 18 -3.22 16.77 8.57
N VAL A 19 -2.59 17.83 9.09
CA VAL A 19 -1.83 17.77 10.34
C VAL A 19 -2.74 17.60 11.57
N ALA A 20 -4.03 17.96 11.50
CA ALA A 20 -4.97 17.69 12.58
C ALA A 20 -5.16 16.18 12.79
N PHE A 21 -5.14 15.37 11.73
CA PHE A 21 -5.15 13.91 11.82
C PHE A 21 -3.89 13.38 12.54
N LEU A 22 -2.73 13.95 12.28
CA LEU A 22 -1.49 13.52 12.97
C LEU A 22 -1.55 13.84 14.46
N ARG A 23 -2.22 14.94 14.83
CA ARG A 23 -2.38 15.35 16.24
C ARG A 23 -3.29 14.37 16.98
N GLN A 24 -4.41 13.97 16.35
CA GLN A 24 -5.34 12.93 16.82
C GLN A 24 -6.16 12.43 15.62
N PRO A 25 -6.20 11.13 15.35
CA PRO A 25 -6.74 10.62 14.08
C PRO A 25 -8.28 10.57 13.99
N ALA A 26 -9.01 10.65 15.12
CA ALA A 26 -10.47 10.57 15.14
C ALA A 26 -11.12 11.91 14.71
N GLN A 27 -10.90 12.34 13.47
CA GLN A 27 -11.31 13.65 12.94
C GLN A 27 -12.76 13.69 12.42
N ASN A 28 -13.44 12.56 12.25
CA ASN A 28 -14.72 12.47 11.55
C ASN A 28 -15.82 13.38 12.10
N ALA A 29 -15.91 13.53 13.43
CA ALA A 29 -16.89 14.40 14.09
C ALA A 29 -16.30 15.74 14.56
N THR A 30 -15.06 16.05 14.18
CA THR A 30 -14.43 17.34 14.52
C THR A 30 -14.88 18.41 13.53
N ILE A 31 -15.59 19.44 14.00
CA ILE A 31 -16.00 20.59 13.19
C ILE A 31 -14.80 21.51 13.01
N SER A 32 -14.22 21.51 11.81
CA SER A 32 -13.04 22.31 11.43
C SER A 32 -12.98 22.47 9.92
N VAL A 33 -12.01 23.24 9.40
CA VAL A 33 -11.79 23.32 7.95
C VAL A 33 -11.44 21.96 7.35
N GLY A 34 -10.80 21.06 8.10
CA GLY A 34 -10.51 19.68 7.70
C GLY A 34 -11.78 18.83 7.49
N SER A 35 -12.94 19.28 7.94
CA SER A 35 -14.23 18.65 7.61
C SER A 35 -14.45 18.60 6.10
N ALA A 36 -13.82 19.48 5.31
CA ALA A 36 -13.83 19.40 3.84
C ALA A 36 -13.49 18.00 3.32
N TYR A 37 -12.61 17.28 4.01
CA TYR A 37 -12.29 15.88 3.72
C TYR A 37 -13.00 14.92 4.68
N PHE A 38 -12.84 15.10 6.02
CA PHE A 38 -13.22 14.09 7.02
C PHE A 38 -14.72 13.88 7.15
N ASN A 39 -15.52 14.97 7.07
CA ASN A 39 -16.98 14.94 7.05
C ASN A 39 -17.52 16.26 6.48
N PRO A 40 -17.75 16.36 5.16
CA PRO A 40 -18.18 17.61 4.53
C PRO A 40 -19.40 18.29 5.16
N ALA A 41 -20.33 17.52 5.71
CA ALA A 41 -21.50 18.07 6.40
C ALA A 41 -21.13 18.92 7.63
N GLY A 42 -20.01 18.64 8.31
CA GLY A 42 -19.53 19.43 9.44
C GLY A 42 -19.19 20.88 9.11
N VAL A 43 -18.93 21.20 7.84
CA VAL A 43 -18.68 22.56 7.36
C VAL A 43 -19.88 23.48 7.64
N GLY A 44 -21.11 22.95 7.65
CA GLY A 44 -22.32 23.71 7.97
C GLY A 44 -22.34 24.34 9.36
N PHE A 45 -21.50 23.85 10.28
CA PHE A 45 -21.41 24.33 11.67
C PHE A 45 -20.16 25.17 11.98
N LEU A 46 -19.34 25.51 10.94
CA LEU A 46 -18.20 26.43 11.13
C LEU A 46 -18.69 27.80 11.60
N ASP A 47 -17.89 28.44 12.45
CA ASP A 47 -18.21 29.73 13.08
C ASP A 47 -18.08 30.94 12.14
N ARG A 48 -17.15 30.87 11.15
CA ARG A 48 -16.88 31.94 10.20
C ARG A 48 -17.28 31.54 8.77
N LYS A 49 -17.39 32.54 7.89
CA LYS A 49 -17.86 32.33 6.51
C LYS A 49 -16.83 31.63 5.61
N PHE A 50 -15.55 31.91 5.83
CA PHE A 50 -14.51 31.37 4.97
C PHE A 50 -13.33 30.83 5.78
N HIS A 51 -12.90 29.61 5.47
CA HIS A 51 -11.78 28.93 6.11
C HIS A 51 -10.84 28.36 5.05
N LEU A 52 -9.53 28.43 5.34
CA LEU A 52 -8.48 27.79 4.56
C LEU A 52 -7.52 27.04 5.46
N SER A 53 -6.97 25.95 4.98
CA SER A 53 -5.89 25.21 5.61
C SER A 53 -4.86 24.76 4.59
N PHE A 54 -3.59 24.97 4.90
CA PHE A 54 -2.45 24.47 4.14
C PHE A 54 -1.64 23.57 5.04
N ASN A 55 -1.34 22.38 4.59
CA ASN A 55 -0.60 21.41 5.35
C ASN A 55 0.54 20.83 4.51
N VAL A 56 1.66 20.58 5.17
CA VAL A 56 2.79 19.85 4.61
C VAL A 56 3.19 18.77 5.60
N GLN A 57 3.32 17.56 5.11
CA GLN A 57 3.78 16.41 5.88
C GLN A 57 5.04 15.85 5.26
N ASN A 58 5.87 15.22 6.08
CA ASN A 58 7.04 14.43 5.72
C ASN A 58 6.85 13.02 6.22
N ALA A 59 7.08 12.02 5.39
CA ALA A 59 6.94 10.62 5.79
C ALA A 59 8.24 9.85 5.55
N THR A 60 8.66 9.09 6.57
CA THR A 60 9.80 8.17 6.50
C THR A 60 9.31 6.76 6.82
N GLN A 61 9.63 5.81 5.97
CA GLN A 61 9.21 4.41 6.12
C GLN A 61 10.36 3.48 5.76
N THR A 62 10.53 2.41 6.55
CA THR A 62 11.39 1.28 6.23
C THR A 62 10.55 0.03 6.10
N ARG A 63 10.85 -0.80 5.12
CA ARG A 63 10.24 -2.10 4.85
C ARG A 63 11.33 -3.16 4.90
N GLU A 64 11.12 -4.19 5.68
CA GLU A 64 12.06 -5.30 5.84
C GLU A 64 11.32 -6.60 5.54
N ILE A 65 11.90 -7.41 4.66
CA ILE A 65 11.40 -8.72 4.31
C ILE A 65 12.55 -9.70 4.51
N THR A 66 12.42 -10.58 5.50
CA THR A 66 13.41 -11.63 5.71
C THR A 66 12.89 -12.91 5.07
N GLY A 67 13.42 -13.22 3.88
CA GLY A 67 13.16 -14.48 3.19
C GLY A 67 14.01 -15.61 3.79
N ASP A 68 13.42 -16.77 4.07
CA ASP A 68 14.13 -18.02 4.40
C ASP A 68 13.77 -19.06 3.35
N TYR A 69 14.69 -19.27 2.41
CA TYR A 69 14.50 -20.12 1.26
C TYR A 69 15.79 -20.90 0.98
N ALA A 70 15.75 -22.21 1.08
CA ALA A 70 16.94 -23.06 1.01
C ALA A 70 17.85 -22.76 -0.22
N PRO A 71 17.33 -22.50 -1.45
CA PRO A 71 18.14 -22.15 -2.59
C PRO A 71 18.95 -20.84 -2.46
N PHE A 72 18.58 -19.91 -1.57
CA PHE A 72 19.40 -18.70 -1.34
C PHE A 72 20.79 -19.03 -0.83
N ALA A 73 20.95 -20.18 -0.15
CA ALA A 73 22.27 -20.66 0.30
C ALA A 73 23.25 -20.95 -0.87
N LEU A 74 22.75 -21.11 -2.10
CA LEU A 74 23.55 -21.32 -3.31
C LEU A 74 24.01 -20.01 -3.94
N GLY A 75 23.52 -18.86 -3.47
CA GLY A 75 23.94 -17.53 -3.92
C GLY A 75 25.35 -17.22 -3.44
N LYS A 76 26.24 -16.79 -4.33
CA LYS A 76 27.66 -16.46 -3.99
C LYS A 76 27.77 -15.39 -2.91
N ASP A 77 26.85 -14.44 -2.91
CA ASP A 77 26.86 -13.29 -1.99
C ASP A 77 26.13 -13.57 -0.67
N ASN A 78 25.54 -14.76 -0.50
CA ASN A 78 24.73 -15.09 0.68
C ASN A 78 25.45 -15.99 1.72
N ASN A 79 26.74 -16.24 1.52
CA ASN A 79 27.63 -16.98 2.45
C ASN A 79 27.05 -18.33 2.94
N GLY A 80 26.33 -19.05 2.09
CA GLY A 80 25.70 -20.33 2.41
C GLY A 80 24.47 -20.22 3.30
N SER A 81 23.92 -19.03 3.53
CA SER A 81 22.71 -18.81 4.34
C SER A 81 21.46 -18.98 3.47
N SER A 82 20.44 -19.71 3.98
CA SER A 82 19.08 -19.71 3.43
C SER A 82 18.31 -18.44 3.71
N LYS A 83 18.76 -17.65 4.71
CA LYS A 83 18.11 -16.39 5.12
C LYS A 83 18.75 -15.20 4.45
N LYS A 84 17.89 -14.34 3.88
CA LYS A 84 18.29 -13.09 3.25
C LYS A 84 17.33 -11.97 3.62
N LEU A 85 17.90 -10.80 3.96
CA LEU A 85 17.13 -9.58 4.24
C LEU A 85 17.04 -8.72 2.98
N PHE A 86 15.82 -8.43 2.56
CA PHE A 86 15.48 -7.45 1.53
C PHE A 86 14.93 -6.20 2.21
N LYS A 87 15.64 -5.09 2.06
CA LYS A 87 15.30 -3.84 2.71
C LYS A 87 14.89 -2.79 1.69
N GLY A 88 13.72 -2.18 1.91
CA GLY A 88 13.23 -1.07 1.12
C GLY A 88 13.01 0.16 1.99
N ASP A 89 13.56 1.29 1.57
CA ASP A 89 13.37 2.56 2.23
C ASP A 89 12.46 3.47 1.38
N SER A 90 11.64 4.25 2.05
CA SER A 90 10.78 5.25 1.45
C SER A 90 10.89 6.56 2.22
N PHE A 91 11.25 7.61 1.53
CA PHE A 91 11.28 8.96 2.06
C PHE A 91 10.49 9.89 1.16
N VAL A 92 9.45 10.50 1.71
CA VAL A 92 8.62 11.48 1.01
C VAL A 92 8.77 12.82 1.73
N PRO A 93 9.59 13.73 1.22
CA PRO A 93 9.95 14.97 1.94
C PRO A 93 8.77 15.93 2.06
N VAL A 94 7.86 15.95 1.08
CA VAL A 94 6.75 16.89 1.02
C VAL A 94 5.49 16.17 0.55
N ILE A 95 4.50 16.10 1.42
CA ILE A 95 3.15 15.64 1.14
C ILE A 95 2.22 16.81 1.40
N PRO A 96 1.81 17.56 0.36
CA PRO A 96 0.96 18.73 0.53
C PRO A 96 -0.50 18.33 0.65
N SER A 97 -1.27 19.08 1.43
CA SER A 97 -2.72 19.09 1.35
C SER A 97 -3.30 20.47 1.59
N PHE A 98 -4.49 20.68 1.07
CA PHE A 98 -5.18 21.95 1.11
C PHE A 98 -6.66 21.72 1.37
N ASP A 99 -7.23 22.47 2.32
CA ASP A 99 -8.67 22.48 2.61
C ASP A 99 -9.19 23.91 2.50
N ALA A 100 -10.39 24.06 1.92
CA ALA A 100 -11.15 25.30 1.89
C ALA A 100 -12.60 25.02 2.24
N ALA A 101 -13.23 25.92 2.99
CA ALA A 101 -14.63 25.84 3.31
C ALA A 101 -15.27 27.21 3.23
N TRP A 102 -16.44 27.29 2.61
CA TRP A 102 -17.16 28.53 2.42
C TRP A 102 -18.65 28.35 2.75
N ARG A 103 -19.14 29.09 3.74
CA ARG A 103 -20.57 29.22 4.03
C ARG A 103 -21.09 30.45 3.26
N PHE A 104 -21.97 30.22 2.27
CA PHE A 104 -22.60 31.30 1.48
C PHE A 104 -23.55 32.11 2.34
N ASP A 105 -24.36 31.38 3.13
CA ASP A 105 -25.32 31.91 4.08
C ASP A 105 -25.43 30.97 5.31
N ASP A 106 -26.49 31.08 6.06
CA ASP A 106 -26.72 30.24 7.27
C ASP A 106 -27.09 28.79 6.95
N ARG A 107 -27.39 28.48 5.68
CA ARG A 107 -27.84 27.14 5.23
C ARG A 107 -26.93 26.51 4.21
N PHE A 108 -26.53 27.26 3.18
CA PHE A 108 -25.75 26.71 2.07
C PHE A 108 -24.26 26.91 2.25
N PHE A 109 -23.51 25.86 1.95
CA PHE A 109 -22.05 25.89 2.02
C PHE A 109 -21.41 25.01 0.94
N ALA A 110 -20.15 25.30 0.65
CA ALA A 110 -19.28 24.46 -0.17
C ALA A 110 -17.95 24.22 0.54
N SER A 111 -17.28 23.15 0.18
CA SER A 111 -15.91 22.91 0.60
C SER A 111 -15.10 22.22 -0.48
N PHE A 112 -13.80 22.40 -0.41
CA PHE A 112 -12.84 21.81 -1.32
C PHE A 112 -11.69 21.19 -0.53
N HIS A 113 -11.25 20.01 -0.94
CA HIS A 113 -10.05 19.35 -0.47
C HIS A 113 -9.16 18.96 -1.63
N PHE A 114 -7.85 19.11 -1.45
CA PHE A 114 -6.82 18.56 -2.33
C PHE A 114 -5.78 17.83 -1.49
N GLY A 115 -5.40 16.62 -1.92
CA GLY A 115 -4.38 15.84 -1.22
C GLY A 115 -4.01 14.54 -1.94
N ILE A 116 -3.16 13.75 -1.28
CA ILE A 116 -2.79 12.39 -1.72
C ILE A 116 -3.62 11.39 -0.93
N VAL A 117 -4.72 10.93 -1.53
CA VAL A 117 -5.74 10.09 -0.87
C VAL A 117 -5.44 8.60 -0.95
N GLY A 118 -4.34 8.22 -1.59
CA GLY A 118 -3.97 6.81 -1.71
C GLY A 118 -2.60 6.61 -2.33
N GLY A 119 -2.21 5.35 -2.40
CA GLY A 119 -0.90 4.93 -2.87
C GLY A 119 0.14 4.85 -1.76
N GLY A 120 1.36 4.47 -2.12
CA GLY A 120 2.42 4.17 -1.15
C GLY A 120 3.62 5.09 -1.19
N GLY A 121 3.59 6.13 -2.01
CA GLY A 121 4.78 6.92 -2.29
C GLY A 121 5.81 6.14 -3.12
N LYS A 122 7.10 6.42 -2.91
CA LYS A 122 8.23 5.70 -3.53
C LYS A 122 8.73 4.65 -2.53
N ALA A 123 8.96 3.42 -2.99
CA ALA A 123 9.77 2.42 -2.31
C ALA A 123 10.90 1.98 -3.23
N GLU A 124 12.10 1.85 -2.69
CA GLU A 124 13.30 1.43 -3.42
C GLU A 124 13.98 0.29 -2.67
N TYR A 125 14.23 -0.79 -3.38
CA TYR A 125 14.90 -1.99 -2.87
C TYR A 125 16.19 -2.19 -3.66
N ASP A 126 17.31 -1.76 -3.07
CA ASP A 126 18.62 -1.77 -3.72
C ASP A 126 19.10 -3.19 -4.05
N ASN A 127 18.72 -4.16 -3.20
CA ASN A 127 19.03 -5.58 -3.38
C ASN A 127 17.83 -6.38 -3.90
N GLY A 128 16.88 -5.70 -4.55
CA GLY A 128 15.66 -6.32 -5.09
C GLY A 128 14.76 -6.95 -4.03
N LEU A 129 14.13 -8.05 -4.41
CA LEU A 129 13.15 -8.78 -3.60
C LEU A 129 13.36 -10.29 -3.72
N GLY A 130 12.89 -11.03 -2.72
CA GLY A 130 12.92 -12.49 -2.70
C GLY A 130 12.19 -13.12 -3.88
N SER A 131 11.07 -12.53 -4.32
CA SER A 131 10.33 -12.96 -5.51
C SER A 131 11.11 -12.83 -6.82
N LEU A 132 12.04 -11.89 -6.90
CA LEU A 132 12.93 -11.75 -8.07
C LEU A 132 14.09 -12.76 -7.96
N GLU A 133 14.82 -12.73 -6.86
CA GLU A 133 16.02 -13.56 -6.69
C GLU A 133 15.72 -15.06 -6.71
N SER A 134 14.57 -15.48 -6.17
CA SER A 134 14.16 -16.89 -6.16
C SER A 134 14.05 -17.49 -7.56
N GLN A 135 13.75 -16.68 -8.58
CA GLN A 135 13.68 -17.12 -9.98
C GLN A 135 15.09 -17.54 -10.51
N ALA A 136 16.14 -16.89 -10.01
CA ALA A 136 17.52 -17.30 -10.34
C ALA A 136 18.00 -18.45 -9.44
N ALA A 137 17.62 -18.43 -8.15
CA ALA A 137 18.07 -19.38 -7.12
C ALA A 137 17.52 -20.80 -7.31
N ILE A 138 16.32 -20.95 -7.84
CA ILE A 138 15.67 -22.28 -8.01
C ILE A 138 16.39 -23.15 -9.04
N PHE A 139 16.99 -22.55 -10.07
CA PHE A 139 17.64 -23.30 -11.14
C PHE A 139 18.85 -24.09 -10.66
N PRO A 140 19.86 -23.51 -9.96
CA PRO A 140 20.95 -24.27 -9.39
C PRO A 140 20.48 -25.31 -8.36
N ALA A 141 19.44 -25.00 -7.57
CA ALA A 141 18.87 -25.99 -6.65
C ALA A 141 18.35 -27.22 -7.39
N PHE A 142 17.69 -27.02 -8.53
CA PHE A 142 17.24 -28.11 -9.38
C PHE A 142 18.40 -28.92 -9.94
N LEU A 143 19.44 -28.28 -10.49
CA LEU A 143 20.62 -28.98 -11.02
C LEU A 143 21.35 -29.78 -9.94
N ASN A 144 21.50 -29.22 -8.75
CA ASN A 144 22.12 -29.89 -7.60
C ASN A 144 21.30 -31.10 -7.13
N LEU A 145 19.97 -31.00 -7.18
CA LEU A 145 19.09 -32.12 -6.87
C LEU A 145 19.32 -33.29 -7.87
N LEU A 146 19.45 -32.97 -9.14
CA LEU A 146 19.73 -33.97 -10.20
C LEU A 146 21.12 -34.61 -10.04
N ALA A 147 22.12 -33.80 -9.71
CA ALA A 147 23.49 -34.24 -9.49
C ALA A 147 23.69 -35.02 -8.19
N GLY A 148 22.74 -34.94 -7.25
CA GLY A 148 22.88 -35.51 -5.91
C GLY A 148 23.93 -34.82 -5.03
N GLN A 149 24.38 -33.63 -5.40
CA GLN A 149 25.41 -32.84 -4.70
C GLN A 149 25.29 -31.35 -5.01
N ASN A 150 25.72 -30.49 -4.06
CA ASN A 150 25.67 -29.04 -4.17
C ASN A 150 26.94 -28.50 -4.88
N VAL A 151 26.97 -28.58 -6.21
CA VAL A 151 28.09 -28.10 -7.02
C VAL A 151 27.77 -26.85 -7.83
N VAL A 152 26.49 -26.57 -8.07
CA VAL A 152 26.04 -25.42 -8.84
C VAL A 152 25.66 -24.28 -7.90
N THR A 153 26.22 -23.11 -8.17
CA THR A 153 25.93 -21.86 -7.46
C THR A 153 25.48 -20.79 -8.46
N TYR A 154 24.86 -19.71 -7.97
CA TYR A 154 24.43 -18.58 -8.80
C TYR A 154 24.94 -17.24 -8.29
N SER A 155 24.91 -16.26 -9.16
CA SER A 155 25.00 -14.85 -8.86
C SER A 155 23.93 -14.09 -9.66
N VAL A 156 23.32 -13.08 -9.07
CA VAL A 156 22.33 -12.22 -9.71
C VAL A 156 22.32 -10.85 -9.03
N GLU A 157 22.19 -9.81 -9.84
CA GLU A 157 21.92 -8.47 -9.35
C GLU A 157 20.44 -8.15 -9.53
N THR A 158 19.79 -7.69 -8.45
CA THR A 158 18.37 -7.35 -8.47
C THR A 158 18.16 -5.96 -7.88
N HIS A 159 17.28 -5.19 -8.51
CA HIS A 159 16.89 -3.87 -8.04
C HIS A 159 15.43 -3.59 -8.40
N LEU A 160 14.70 -2.88 -7.52
CA LEU A 160 13.31 -2.52 -7.78
C LEU A 160 12.96 -1.16 -7.18
N VAL A 161 12.39 -0.29 -8.01
CA VAL A 161 11.74 0.96 -7.59
C VAL A 161 10.26 0.88 -7.94
N ALA A 162 9.40 1.15 -6.97
CA ALA A 162 7.97 1.29 -7.16
C ALA A 162 7.49 2.64 -6.65
N LYS A 163 6.68 3.33 -7.44
CA LYS A 163 6.02 4.59 -7.06
C LYS A 163 4.53 4.45 -7.30
N GLN A 164 3.73 4.85 -6.33
CA GLN A 164 2.28 4.85 -6.45
C GLN A 164 1.69 6.09 -5.77
N TYR A 165 0.88 6.82 -6.50
CA TYR A 165 0.20 8.01 -6.01
C TYR A 165 -1.24 8.06 -6.50
N VAL A 166 -2.14 8.45 -5.61
CA VAL A 166 -3.50 8.85 -5.96
C VAL A 166 -3.68 10.29 -5.49
N PHE A 167 -3.51 11.22 -6.42
CA PHE A 167 -3.80 12.63 -6.19
C PHE A 167 -5.29 12.86 -6.34
N ALA A 168 -5.89 13.65 -5.45
CA ALA A 168 -7.32 13.90 -5.53
C ALA A 168 -7.69 15.34 -5.25
N GLY A 169 -8.70 15.80 -6.00
CA GLY A 169 -9.46 17.01 -5.71
C GLY A 169 -10.90 16.66 -5.41
N GLN A 170 -11.42 17.08 -4.25
CA GLN A 170 -12.78 16.81 -3.78
C GLN A 170 -13.54 18.12 -3.64
N LEU A 171 -14.68 18.23 -4.29
CA LEU A 171 -15.62 19.34 -4.15
C LEU A 171 -16.88 18.85 -3.46
N ASN A 172 -17.38 19.58 -2.47
CA ASN A 172 -18.59 19.25 -1.75
C ASN A 172 -19.54 20.45 -1.74
N LEU A 173 -20.83 20.15 -1.81
CA LEU A 173 -21.93 21.10 -1.58
C LEU A 173 -22.79 20.57 -0.44
N GLY A 174 -23.20 21.45 0.45
CA GLY A 174 -23.97 21.04 1.61
C GLY A 174 -25.06 22.03 2.01
N TYR A 175 -25.95 21.53 2.85
CA TYR A 175 -27.10 22.22 3.36
C TYR A 175 -27.26 21.96 4.87
N ARG A 176 -27.22 23.04 5.64
CA ARG A 176 -27.58 23.01 7.07
C ARG A 176 -29.10 23.05 7.20
N VAL A 177 -29.69 21.91 7.53
CA VAL A 177 -31.15 21.75 7.64
C VAL A 177 -31.70 22.59 8.76
N ASN A 178 -31.02 22.56 9.91
CA ASN A 178 -31.33 23.34 11.12
C ASN A 178 -30.10 23.46 12.04
N ASP A 179 -30.24 23.90 13.26
CA ASP A 179 -29.14 24.10 14.21
C ASP A 179 -28.48 22.78 14.65
N ILE A 180 -29.12 21.64 14.38
CA ILE A 180 -28.66 20.30 14.81
C ILE A 180 -28.17 19.48 13.64
N LEU A 181 -28.79 19.57 12.47
CA LEU A 181 -28.58 18.66 11.33
C LEU A 181 -28.01 19.39 10.12
N SER A 182 -26.93 18.86 9.58
CA SER A 182 -26.33 19.25 8.32
C SER A 182 -26.08 18.03 7.43
N VAL A 183 -26.20 18.19 6.12
CA VAL A 183 -25.94 17.16 5.11
C VAL A 183 -25.09 17.72 4.00
N ALA A 184 -24.27 16.87 3.37
CA ALA A 184 -23.52 17.28 2.18
C ALA A 184 -23.35 16.10 1.19
N ALA A 185 -23.21 16.47 -0.07
CA ALA A 185 -22.82 15.58 -1.16
C ALA A 185 -21.51 16.10 -1.77
N GLY A 186 -20.63 15.20 -2.13
CA GLY A 186 -19.34 15.52 -2.72
C GLY A 186 -18.99 14.63 -3.90
N LEU A 187 -18.08 15.11 -4.71
CA LEU A 187 -17.48 14.36 -5.80
C LEU A 187 -15.97 14.57 -5.75
N ARG A 188 -15.20 13.45 -5.72
CA ARG A 188 -13.76 13.45 -5.74
C ARG A 188 -13.26 12.92 -7.08
N GLY A 189 -12.44 13.71 -7.78
CA GLY A 189 -11.65 13.26 -8.92
C GLY A 189 -10.32 12.72 -8.43
N ASN A 190 -9.97 11.51 -8.83
CA ASN A 190 -8.73 10.82 -8.47
C ASN A 190 -7.87 10.65 -9.72
N VAL A 191 -6.64 11.10 -9.66
CA VAL A 191 -5.59 10.86 -10.67
C VAL A 191 -4.66 9.79 -10.13
N ILE A 192 -4.67 8.63 -10.74
CA ILE A 192 -3.84 7.49 -10.36
C ILE A 192 -2.59 7.47 -11.22
N TYR A 193 -1.43 7.39 -10.58
CA TYR A 193 -0.15 7.27 -11.25
C TYR A 193 0.73 6.27 -10.53
N ASN A 194 1.09 5.18 -11.23
CA ASN A 194 2.05 4.20 -10.78
C ASN A 194 3.25 4.17 -11.74
N HIS A 195 4.43 3.91 -11.20
CA HIS A 195 5.64 3.75 -12.00
C HIS A 195 6.52 2.67 -11.38
N TYR A 196 6.95 1.73 -12.19
CA TYR A 196 7.77 0.60 -11.80
C TYR A 196 9.02 0.55 -12.67
N LYS A 197 10.18 0.44 -12.01
CA LYS A 197 11.47 0.25 -12.66
C LYS A 197 12.25 -0.80 -11.89
N GLY A 198 12.74 -1.83 -12.58
CA GLY A 198 13.52 -2.87 -11.93
C GLY A 198 14.30 -3.71 -12.92
N HIS A 199 15.21 -4.53 -12.40
CA HIS A 199 15.94 -5.49 -13.19
C HIS A 199 16.37 -6.70 -12.36
N MET A 200 16.59 -7.79 -13.07
CA MET A 200 17.43 -8.91 -12.69
C MET A 200 18.49 -9.02 -13.79
N SER A 201 19.73 -8.78 -13.45
CA SER A 201 20.84 -8.74 -14.41
C SER A 201 22.07 -9.45 -13.88
N ASN A 202 23.07 -9.62 -14.75
CA ASN A 202 24.30 -10.32 -14.43
C ASN A 202 24.07 -11.73 -13.88
N ILE A 203 23.02 -12.40 -14.38
CA ILE A 203 22.68 -13.76 -13.97
C ILE A 203 23.76 -14.69 -14.44
N SER A 204 24.41 -15.40 -13.53
CA SER A 204 25.44 -16.37 -13.85
C SER A 204 25.36 -17.60 -12.96
N TYR A 205 25.76 -18.74 -13.53
CA TYR A 205 25.79 -20.03 -12.84
C TYR A 205 27.19 -20.63 -12.96
N THR A 206 27.72 -21.17 -11.85
CA THR A 206 29.02 -21.80 -11.79
C THR A 206 28.85 -23.28 -11.42
N GLY A 207 29.66 -24.18 -12.00
CA GLY A 207 29.61 -25.62 -11.70
C GLY A 207 28.61 -26.40 -12.56
N VAL A 208 27.97 -25.77 -13.53
CA VAL A 208 26.99 -26.42 -14.43
C VAL A 208 27.67 -27.47 -15.33
N GLU A 209 28.90 -27.22 -15.75
CA GLU A 209 29.68 -28.13 -16.59
C GLU A 209 29.88 -29.51 -15.92
N SER A 210 30.02 -29.54 -14.61
CA SER A 210 30.16 -30.79 -13.83
C SER A 210 28.89 -31.62 -13.89
N VAL A 211 27.72 -30.95 -13.85
CA VAL A 211 26.42 -31.63 -13.97
C VAL A 211 26.19 -32.14 -15.40
N ILE A 212 26.55 -31.35 -16.42
CA ILE A 212 26.44 -31.72 -17.82
C ILE A 212 27.37 -32.94 -18.13
N ALA A 213 28.56 -32.97 -17.56
CA ALA A 213 29.48 -34.09 -17.70
C ALA A 213 28.91 -35.39 -17.11
N ALA A 214 28.17 -35.28 -15.97
CA ALA A 214 27.54 -36.42 -15.33
C ALA A 214 26.22 -36.85 -16.01
N ILE A 215 25.46 -35.90 -16.54
CA ILE A 215 24.15 -36.10 -17.18
C ILE A 215 24.10 -35.28 -18.49
N PRO A 216 24.63 -35.80 -19.60
CA PRO A 216 24.76 -35.05 -20.87
C PRO A 216 23.42 -34.49 -21.41
N GLN A 217 22.30 -35.16 -21.12
CA GLN A 217 20.96 -34.73 -21.53
C GLN A 217 20.58 -33.36 -20.97
N ILE A 218 21.14 -32.98 -19.81
CA ILE A 218 20.94 -31.65 -19.21
C ILE A 218 21.58 -30.54 -20.05
N GLY A 219 22.64 -30.82 -20.77
CA GLY A 219 23.27 -29.86 -21.67
C GLY A 219 22.33 -29.35 -22.77
N ALA A 220 21.50 -30.23 -23.33
CA ALA A 220 20.49 -29.84 -24.31
C ALA A 220 19.39 -28.99 -23.68
N ILE A 221 18.94 -29.32 -22.46
CA ILE A 221 17.95 -28.55 -21.69
C ILE A 221 18.53 -27.16 -21.35
N PHE A 222 19.79 -27.09 -20.95
CA PHE A 222 20.46 -25.83 -20.61
C PHE A 222 20.61 -24.92 -21.84
N GLN A 223 20.98 -25.46 -22.98
CA GLN A 223 21.08 -24.70 -24.23
C GLN A 223 19.72 -24.19 -24.73
N GLN A 224 18.69 -25.01 -24.65
CA GLN A 224 17.32 -24.62 -25.02
C GLN A 224 16.68 -23.67 -24.01
N GLY A 225 17.04 -23.79 -22.73
CA GLY A 225 16.61 -22.93 -21.64
C GLY A 225 17.35 -21.60 -21.53
N GLY A 226 18.26 -21.28 -22.46
CA GLY A 226 19.11 -20.07 -22.39
C GLY A 226 18.34 -18.76 -22.17
N ASN A 227 17.12 -18.67 -22.69
CA ASN A 227 16.23 -17.52 -22.44
C ASN A 227 15.71 -17.46 -20.99
N LEU A 228 15.78 -18.55 -20.22
CA LEU A 228 15.44 -18.53 -18.78
C LEU A 228 16.51 -17.86 -17.94
N LEU A 229 17.69 -17.69 -18.52
CA LEU A 229 18.90 -17.18 -17.87
C LEU A 229 19.26 -15.76 -18.37
N ALA A 230 18.41 -15.18 -19.23
CA ALA A 230 18.63 -13.84 -19.73
C ALA A 230 18.32 -12.79 -18.67
N ASP A 231 19.03 -11.69 -18.74
CA ASP A 231 18.71 -10.50 -17.96
C ASP A 231 17.28 -10.04 -18.22
N ARG A 232 16.63 -9.53 -17.20
CA ARG A 232 15.23 -9.09 -17.25
C ARG A 232 15.14 -7.67 -16.76
N TYR A 233 14.40 -6.86 -17.51
CA TYR A 233 14.21 -5.46 -17.23
C TYR A 233 12.71 -5.14 -17.20
N LEU A 234 12.34 -4.21 -16.35
CA LEU A 234 10.99 -3.68 -16.26
C LEU A 234 11.04 -2.16 -16.22
N LEU A 235 10.30 -1.51 -17.10
CA LEU A 235 10.01 -0.08 -17.06
C LEU A 235 8.57 0.12 -17.51
N CYS A 236 7.67 0.38 -16.55
CA CYS A 236 6.24 0.49 -16.81
C CYS A 236 5.64 1.64 -16.00
N SER A 237 4.82 2.45 -16.66
CA SER A 237 3.93 3.41 -16.04
C SER A 237 2.48 2.95 -16.17
N GLN A 238 1.68 3.19 -15.13
CA GLN A 238 0.24 2.90 -15.14
C GLN A 238 -0.52 4.16 -14.75
N LYS A 239 -1.61 4.45 -15.45
CA LYS A 239 -2.40 5.66 -15.24
C LYS A 239 -3.88 5.34 -15.31
N ASP A 240 -4.66 6.11 -14.56
CA ASP A 240 -6.12 6.18 -14.70
C ASP A 240 -6.64 7.47 -14.07
N PHE A 241 -7.89 7.82 -14.41
CA PHE A 241 -8.65 8.89 -13.77
C PHE A 241 -10.04 8.37 -13.41
N ALA A 242 -10.42 8.51 -12.12
CA ALA A 242 -11.66 7.94 -11.63
C ALA A 242 -12.38 8.86 -10.64
N TRP A 243 -13.71 8.73 -10.55
CA TRP A 243 -14.58 9.54 -9.69
C TRP A 243 -15.04 8.75 -8.47
N THR A 244 -15.08 9.41 -7.30
CA THR A 244 -15.67 8.91 -6.05
C THR A 244 -16.81 9.83 -5.63
N PRO A 245 -18.07 9.42 -5.72
CA PRO A 245 -19.17 10.11 -5.06
C PRO A 245 -19.05 9.97 -3.53
N ILE A 246 -19.51 11.00 -2.81
CA ILE A 246 -19.42 11.08 -1.34
C ILE A 246 -20.72 11.62 -0.80
N LEU A 247 -21.23 11.03 0.29
CA LEU A 247 -22.35 11.54 1.06
C LEU A 247 -21.93 11.68 2.52
N SER A 248 -22.43 12.70 3.18
CA SER A 248 -22.14 12.90 4.59
C SER A 248 -23.30 13.55 5.36
N VAL A 249 -23.35 13.25 6.64
CA VAL A 249 -24.27 13.84 7.59
C VAL A 249 -23.53 14.20 8.88
N ASP A 250 -23.96 15.28 9.50
CA ASP A 250 -23.43 15.74 10.78
C ASP A 250 -24.58 16.16 11.68
N VAL A 251 -24.55 15.70 12.95
CA VAL A 251 -25.58 15.96 13.96
C VAL A 251 -24.91 16.58 15.18
N ASN A 252 -25.07 17.89 15.33
CA ASN A 252 -24.48 18.66 16.42
C ASN A 252 -25.51 18.91 17.53
N LEU A 253 -25.33 18.28 18.68
CA LEU A 253 -26.17 18.43 19.89
C LEU A 253 -25.51 19.33 20.95
N GLY A 254 -24.63 20.23 20.50
CA GLY A 254 -23.90 21.14 21.37
C GLY A 254 -22.66 20.46 21.97
N LYS A 255 -22.81 19.72 23.09
CA LYS A 255 -21.68 19.01 23.70
C LYS A 255 -21.30 17.74 23.01
N VAL A 256 -22.17 17.15 22.20
CA VAL A 256 -21.92 15.90 21.45
C VAL A 256 -22.14 16.16 19.97
N ASN A 257 -21.20 15.76 19.15
CA ASN A 257 -21.31 15.76 17.70
C ASN A 257 -21.21 14.36 17.15
N PHE A 258 -22.11 13.96 16.27
CA PHE A 258 -22.09 12.70 15.53
C PHE A 258 -21.88 12.97 14.06
N ALA A 259 -21.04 12.16 13.43
CA ALA A 259 -20.74 12.28 12.01
C ALA A 259 -20.77 10.94 11.32
N ALA A 260 -21.29 10.92 10.10
CA ALA A 260 -21.17 9.78 9.21
C ALA A 260 -20.85 10.26 7.79
N ARG A 261 -19.90 9.57 7.14
CA ARG A 261 -19.52 9.80 5.77
C ARG A 261 -19.44 8.45 5.03
N TYR A 262 -19.98 8.41 3.83
CA TYR A 262 -19.86 7.26 2.93
C TYR A 262 -19.22 7.69 1.62
N GLU A 263 -18.11 7.06 1.28
CA GLU A 263 -17.42 7.15 0.00
C GLU A 263 -17.77 5.90 -0.82
N PHE A 264 -18.31 6.09 -2.02
CA PHE A 264 -18.64 4.98 -2.89
C PHE A 264 -17.39 4.34 -3.48
N ASN A 265 -17.49 3.08 -3.87
CA ASN A 265 -16.41 2.38 -4.57
C ASN A 265 -15.99 3.16 -5.81
N THR A 266 -14.69 3.40 -5.94
CA THR A 266 -14.10 4.07 -7.11
C THR A 266 -13.57 3.01 -8.05
N LYS A 267 -14.17 2.91 -9.22
CA LYS A 267 -13.73 1.98 -10.27
C LYS A 267 -12.47 2.54 -10.93
N VAL A 268 -11.35 1.87 -10.73
CA VAL A 268 -10.06 2.20 -11.35
C VAL A 268 -9.68 1.10 -12.32
N ARG A 269 -9.33 1.50 -13.55
CA ARG A 269 -8.92 0.61 -14.64
C ARG A 269 -7.62 1.12 -15.23
N LEU A 270 -6.52 0.56 -14.71
CA LEU A 270 -5.19 0.99 -15.10
C LEU A 270 -4.90 0.57 -16.54
N THR A 271 -4.25 1.47 -17.25
CA THR A 271 -3.66 1.21 -18.56
C THR A 271 -2.15 1.28 -18.45
N ASN A 272 -1.48 0.30 -19.04
CA ASN A 272 -0.02 0.21 -19.06
C ASN A 272 0.57 1.00 -20.23
N ASP A 273 1.64 1.70 -19.92
CA ASP A 273 2.60 2.29 -20.84
C ASP A 273 3.96 1.69 -20.45
N THR A 274 4.37 0.64 -21.19
CA THR A 274 5.51 -0.19 -20.85
C THR A 274 6.58 -0.05 -21.92
N GLU A 275 7.69 0.59 -21.55
CA GLU A 275 8.86 0.74 -22.42
C GLU A 275 9.73 -0.51 -22.42
N ASP A 276 9.80 -1.21 -21.28
CA ASP A 276 10.57 -2.45 -21.16
C ASP A 276 9.86 -3.44 -20.20
N ASN A 277 9.61 -4.64 -20.70
CA ASN A 277 9.16 -5.82 -19.96
C ASN A 277 9.83 -7.06 -20.55
N LYS A 278 11.10 -6.88 -20.96
CA LYS A 278 11.86 -7.87 -21.68
C LYS A 278 12.08 -9.09 -20.81
N ASP A 279 11.63 -10.23 -21.32
CA ASP A 279 11.75 -11.55 -20.69
C ASP A 279 11.19 -11.64 -19.26
N ALA A 280 10.60 -10.57 -18.73
CA ALA A 280 9.99 -10.56 -17.40
C ALA A 280 8.74 -11.43 -17.33
N GLY A 281 8.00 -11.54 -18.46
CA GLY A 281 6.81 -12.38 -18.58
C GLY A 281 5.74 -12.05 -17.51
N MET A 282 5.65 -10.80 -17.09
CA MET A 282 4.75 -10.35 -16.05
C MET A 282 3.43 -9.84 -16.67
N PRO A 283 2.30 -10.58 -16.56
CA PRO A 283 1.04 -10.22 -17.22
C PRO A 283 0.51 -8.83 -16.84
N GLN A 284 0.78 -8.39 -15.60
CA GLN A 284 0.36 -7.10 -15.09
C GLN A 284 1.11 -5.90 -15.69
N PHE A 285 2.15 -6.14 -16.47
CA PHE A 285 2.98 -5.10 -17.11
C PHE A 285 3.09 -5.25 -18.63
N VAL A 286 2.19 -6.00 -19.24
CA VAL A 286 2.13 -6.09 -20.72
C VAL A 286 1.78 -4.71 -21.28
N ASP A 287 2.55 -4.27 -22.30
CA ASP A 287 2.33 -2.97 -22.92
C ASP A 287 0.95 -2.87 -23.57
N GLY A 288 0.32 -1.71 -23.41
CA GLY A 288 -1.03 -1.44 -23.88
C GLY A 288 -2.14 -2.24 -23.18
N ALA A 289 -1.81 -3.09 -22.18
CA ALA A 289 -2.84 -3.76 -21.41
C ALA A 289 -3.65 -2.70 -20.66
N ASP A 290 -4.96 -2.79 -20.82
CA ASP A 290 -5.95 -1.94 -20.18
C ASP A 290 -6.88 -2.78 -19.29
N ASN A 291 -7.82 -2.11 -18.60
CA ASN A 291 -8.77 -2.78 -17.71
C ASN A 291 -8.15 -3.57 -16.54
N LEU A 292 -6.93 -3.19 -16.12
CA LEU A 292 -6.30 -3.77 -14.92
C LEU A 292 -6.96 -3.15 -13.68
N ALA A 293 -7.85 -3.89 -13.04
CA ALA A 293 -8.61 -3.38 -11.89
C ALA A 293 -7.71 -3.07 -10.69
N ALA A 294 -7.89 -1.87 -10.14
CA ALA A 294 -7.22 -1.38 -8.93
C ALA A 294 -8.16 -0.47 -8.13
N ASP A 295 -9.40 -0.92 -7.91
CA ASP A 295 -10.46 -0.14 -7.30
C ASP A 295 -10.04 0.45 -5.94
N ILE A 296 -10.52 1.65 -5.63
CA ILE A 296 -10.48 2.19 -4.28
C ILE A 296 -11.78 1.72 -3.59
N PRO A 297 -11.70 0.88 -2.56
CA PRO A 297 -12.88 0.34 -1.87
C PRO A 297 -13.79 1.43 -1.33
N ALA A 298 -15.07 1.17 -1.28
CA ALA A 298 -16.00 2.02 -0.56
C ALA A 298 -15.61 2.12 0.91
N LEU A 299 -15.87 3.28 1.52
CA LEU A 299 -15.50 3.59 2.90
C LEU A 299 -16.68 4.20 3.66
N LEU A 300 -17.08 3.54 4.74
CA LEU A 300 -17.97 4.13 5.76
C LEU A 300 -17.11 4.66 6.91
N SER A 301 -17.22 5.95 7.19
CA SER A 301 -16.56 6.62 8.31
C SER A 301 -17.61 7.12 9.32
N LEU A 302 -17.49 6.71 10.56
CA LEU A 302 -18.34 7.16 11.66
C LEU A 302 -17.49 7.91 12.68
N GLY A 303 -18.08 8.90 13.34
CA GLY A 303 -17.39 9.67 14.37
C GLY A 303 -18.31 10.17 15.46
N VAL A 304 -17.75 10.29 16.66
CA VAL A 304 -18.36 10.95 17.80
C VAL A 304 -17.34 11.87 18.45
N LYS A 305 -17.68 13.11 18.65
CA LYS A 305 -16.94 14.07 19.48
C LYS A 305 -17.77 14.39 20.72
N TYR A 306 -17.12 14.42 21.88
CA TYR A 306 -17.76 14.79 23.14
C TYR A 306 -16.94 15.84 23.88
N ASP A 307 -17.52 17.02 24.08
CA ASP A 307 -16.95 18.12 24.87
C ASP A 307 -17.24 17.85 26.37
N VAL A 308 -16.35 17.07 27.00
CA VAL A 308 -16.46 16.66 28.42
C VAL A 308 -16.45 17.89 29.35
N LEU A 309 -15.49 18.77 29.06
CA LEU A 309 -15.30 20.05 29.72
C LEU A 309 -15.07 21.13 28.64
N PRO A 310 -15.24 22.44 28.98
CA PRO A 310 -15.01 23.52 28.02
C PRO A 310 -13.58 23.52 27.40
N TYR A 311 -12.63 22.79 28.00
CA TYR A 311 -11.24 22.70 27.60
C TYR A 311 -10.78 21.29 27.36
N LEU A 312 -11.67 20.28 27.42
CA LEU A 312 -11.32 18.87 27.18
C LEU A 312 -12.32 18.22 26.22
N HIS A 313 -11.84 17.78 25.07
CA HIS A 313 -12.62 17.19 24.00
C HIS A 313 -12.14 15.76 23.73
N LEU A 314 -13.04 14.81 23.70
CA LEU A 314 -12.78 13.42 23.35
C LEU A 314 -13.38 13.11 21.98
N ASN A 315 -12.66 12.34 21.19
CA ASN A 315 -13.05 11.95 19.84
C ASN A 315 -12.91 10.43 19.67
N LEU A 316 -13.93 9.81 19.08
CA LEU A 316 -13.92 8.41 18.66
C LEU A 316 -14.28 8.33 17.18
N GLY A 317 -13.68 7.38 16.48
CA GLY A 317 -13.93 7.14 15.08
C GLY A 317 -13.92 5.66 14.74
N TYR A 318 -14.63 5.32 13.69
CA TYR A 318 -14.63 3.99 13.09
C TYR A 318 -14.65 4.11 11.57
N HIS A 319 -13.76 3.37 10.90
CA HIS A 319 -13.71 3.23 9.45
C HIS A 319 -13.96 1.80 9.07
N GLN A 320 -14.90 1.55 8.16
CA GLN A 320 -15.14 0.26 7.53
C GLN A 320 -14.82 0.37 6.05
N TYR A 321 -13.81 -0.36 5.60
CA TYR A 321 -13.48 -0.51 4.19
C TYR A 321 -14.21 -1.72 3.61
N PHE A 322 -14.76 -1.58 2.42
CA PHE A 322 -15.49 -2.66 1.74
C PHE A 322 -14.60 -3.33 0.68
N ASP A 323 -13.47 -3.87 1.12
CA ASP A 323 -12.42 -4.43 0.24
C ASP A 323 -12.93 -5.60 -0.60
N LYS A 324 -13.83 -6.43 -0.06
CA LYS A 324 -14.40 -7.59 -0.76
C LYS A 324 -15.28 -7.20 -1.96
N GLN A 325 -15.78 -5.97 -1.98
CA GLN A 325 -16.65 -5.45 -3.05
C GLN A 325 -15.87 -4.65 -4.09
N ALA A 326 -14.60 -4.41 -3.87
CA ALA A 326 -13.71 -3.75 -4.81
C ALA A 326 -13.04 -4.79 -5.72
N SER A 327 -12.74 -4.43 -6.97
CA SER A 327 -12.08 -5.32 -7.92
C SER A 327 -10.59 -5.07 -7.97
N PHE A 328 -9.80 -6.15 -7.97
CA PHE A 328 -8.33 -6.08 -8.08
C PHE A 328 -7.84 -7.10 -9.11
N PHE A 329 -6.90 -6.66 -9.95
CA PHE A 329 -6.28 -7.53 -10.93
C PHE A 329 -5.43 -8.60 -10.26
N ASN A 330 -5.58 -9.84 -10.71
CA ASN A 330 -4.85 -11.01 -10.25
C ASN A 330 -3.88 -11.46 -11.35
N ALA A 331 -2.60 -11.26 -11.13
CA ALA A 331 -1.56 -11.62 -12.09
C ALA A 331 -1.45 -13.13 -12.34
N LEU A 332 -1.88 -13.97 -11.39
CA LEU A 332 -1.84 -15.43 -11.55
C LEU A 332 -2.93 -15.95 -12.47
N THR A 333 -4.13 -15.36 -12.42
CA THR A 333 -5.28 -15.78 -13.23
C THR A 333 -5.45 -14.94 -14.50
N GLY A 334 -4.82 -13.75 -14.56
CA GLY A 334 -5.02 -12.76 -15.62
C GLY A 334 -6.41 -12.10 -15.57
N LYS A 335 -7.14 -12.17 -14.44
CA LYS A 335 -8.50 -11.67 -14.26
C LYS A 335 -8.58 -10.63 -13.15
N ASN A 336 -9.71 -9.93 -13.05
CA ASN A 336 -10.00 -8.97 -11.99
C ASN A 336 -10.75 -9.67 -10.82
N ASP A 337 -10.17 -10.72 -10.24
CA ASP A 337 -10.77 -11.61 -9.26
C ASP A 337 -9.98 -11.75 -7.94
N ARG A 338 -8.93 -10.93 -7.74
CA ARG A 338 -8.05 -11.06 -6.56
C ARG A 338 -8.80 -10.80 -5.24
N GLN A 339 -9.87 -10.00 -5.24
CA GLN A 339 -10.71 -9.73 -4.07
C GLN A 339 -11.41 -11.00 -3.52
N ASP A 340 -11.58 -12.04 -4.34
CA ASP A 340 -12.21 -13.30 -3.91
C ASP A 340 -11.36 -14.03 -2.85
N GLN A 341 -10.07 -13.68 -2.75
CA GLN A 341 -9.14 -14.18 -1.73
C GLN A 341 -9.26 -13.42 -0.40
N ILE A 342 -9.99 -12.29 -0.32
CA ILE A 342 -10.20 -11.52 0.91
C ILE A 342 -11.25 -12.21 1.78
N LYS A 343 -10.88 -12.55 3.01
CA LYS A 343 -11.77 -13.25 3.95
C LYS A 343 -12.80 -12.31 4.57
N ASN A 344 -12.36 -11.15 5.04
CA ASN A 344 -13.18 -10.13 5.68
C ASN A 344 -12.83 -8.74 5.17
N ASN A 345 -13.72 -7.78 5.35
CA ASN A 345 -13.44 -6.38 5.12
C ASN A 345 -12.49 -5.82 6.19
N SER A 346 -11.63 -4.88 5.81
CA SER A 346 -10.71 -4.21 6.73
C SER A 346 -11.43 -3.11 7.51
N PHE A 347 -10.94 -2.80 8.72
CA PHE A 347 -11.50 -1.72 9.54
C PHE A 347 -10.44 -0.99 10.35
N GLU A 348 -10.82 0.20 10.82
CA GLU A 348 -10.02 1.00 11.75
C GLU A 348 -10.88 1.49 12.91
N VAL A 349 -10.25 1.52 14.08
CA VAL A 349 -10.81 2.17 15.29
C VAL A 349 -9.87 3.30 15.67
N LEU A 350 -10.43 4.49 15.87
CA LEU A 350 -9.68 5.70 16.13
C LEU A 350 -10.15 6.33 17.42
N ALA A 351 -9.23 6.87 18.21
CA ALA A 351 -9.54 7.62 19.43
C ALA A 351 -8.59 8.79 19.58
N GLY A 352 -9.05 9.87 20.19
CA GLY A 352 -8.20 11.01 20.44
C GLY A 352 -8.78 11.95 21.51
N ALA A 353 -7.90 12.76 22.07
CA ALA A 353 -8.23 13.80 23.01
C ALA A 353 -7.54 15.10 22.62
N GLU A 354 -8.22 16.21 22.83
CA GLU A 354 -7.68 17.56 22.68
C GLU A 354 -7.91 18.31 23.99
N TRP A 355 -6.86 18.97 24.46
CA TRP A 355 -6.88 19.75 25.69
C TRP A 355 -6.44 21.20 25.42
N ASP A 356 -7.37 22.15 25.60
CA ASP A 356 -7.08 23.57 25.53
C ASP A 356 -6.40 24.04 26.83
N LEU A 357 -5.05 24.06 26.80
CA LEU A 357 -4.25 24.55 27.93
C LEU A 357 -4.48 26.04 28.20
N SER A 358 -4.79 26.78 27.14
CA SER A 358 -5.11 28.19 27.16
C SER A 358 -5.88 28.59 25.90
N LYS A 359 -6.31 29.87 25.82
CA LYS A 359 -6.89 30.41 24.57
C LYS A 359 -5.95 30.31 23.37
N LYS A 360 -4.63 30.20 23.60
CA LYS A 360 -3.61 30.15 22.53
C LYS A 360 -3.10 28.75 22.24
N PHE A 361 -3.13 27.82 23.18
CA PHE A 361 -2.50 26.51 23.04
C PHE A 361 -3.49 25.37 23.28
N THR A 362 -3.59 24.48 22.30
CA THR A 362 -4.24 23.17 22.43
C THR A 362 -3.18 22.10 22.24
N VAL A 363 -3.10 21.13 23.14
CA VAL A 363 -2.34 19.90 22.96
C VAL A 363 -3.31 18.78 22.59
N SER A 364 -2.85 17.84 21.77
CA SER A 364 -3.69 16.70 21.35
C SER A 364 -2.84 15.43 21.30
N ALA A 365 -3.49 14.32 21.61
CA ALA A 365 -2.93 13.00 21.38
C ALA A 365 -4.04 12.03 20.99
N GLY A 366 -3.69 10.99 20.26
CA GLY A 366 -4.64 9.97 19.85
C GLY A 366 -3.98 8.73 19.27
N GLY A 367 -4.78 7.74 18.95
CA GLY A 367 -4.31 6.49 18.36
C GLY A 367 -5.31 5.93 17.36
N GLN A 368 -4.79 5.03 16.55
CA GLN A 368 -5.53 4.31 15.52
C GLN A 368 -5.12 2.85 15.55
N LEU A 369 -6.09 1.98 15.49
CA LEU A 369 -5.93 0.54 15.31
C LEU A 369 -6.41 0.19 13.90
N THR A 370 -5.54 -0.43 13.07
CA THR A 370 -5.89 -0.89 11.72
C THR A 370 -5.84 -2.41 11.67
N ARG A 371 -6.90 -3.02 11.14
CA ARG A 371 -7.02 -4.47 10.95
C ARG A 371 -7.41 -4.77 9.52
N PHE A 372 -6.59 -5.58 8.86
CA PHE A 372 -6.83 -6.06 7.51
C PHE A 372 -7.55 -7.41 7.52
N GLY A 373 -8.44 -7.60 6.56
CA GLY A 373 -9.31 -8.78 6.46
C GLY A 373 -8.76 -9.95 5.66
N TRP A 374 -7.42 -10.05 5.48
CA TRP A 374 -6.80 -11.08 4.62
C TRP A 374 -7.06 -12.52 5.10
N GLY A 375 -7.19 -12.75 6.41
CA GLY A 375 -7.29 -14.09 7.02
C GLY A 375 -5.96 -14.84 6.92
N ASP A 376 -6.03 -16.16 6.99
CA ASP A 376 -4.85 -17.05 7.00
C ASP A 376 -4.28 -17.31 5.59
N GLY A 377 -5.00 -16.89 4.53
CA GLY A 377 -4.65 -17.17 3.14
C GLY A 377 -3.52 -16.31 2.57
N TYR A 378 -3.18 -15.20 3.20
CA TYR A 378 -2.04 -14.29 2.89
C TYR A 378 -1.78 -13.98 1.40
N GLU A 379 -2.71 -14.27 0.49
CA GLU A 379 -2.48 -14.05 -0.96
C GLU A 379 -2.31 -12.56 -1.32
N PHE A 380 -2.81 -11.67 -0.45
CA PHE A 380 -2.58 -10.23 -0.54
C PHE A 380 -1.27 -9.76 0.08
N ILE A 381 -0.54 -10.65 0.79
CA ILE A 381 0.76 -10.34 1.39
C ILE A 381 1.83 -10.95 0.50
N THR A 382 2.60 -10.10 -0.16
CA THR A 382 3.77 -10.47 -0.99
C THR A 382 4.90 -9.49 -0.68
N ASP A 383 6.11 -9.85 -1.02
CA ASP A 383 7.27 -8.95 -0.86
C ASP A 383 7.13 -7.64 -1.68
N GLN A 384 6.38 -7.70 -2.77
CA GLN A 384 6.05 -6.52 -3.58
C GLN A 384 4.99 -5.63 -2.93
N SER A 385 4.09 -6.22 -2.12
CA SER A 385 2.97 -5.51 -1.51
C SER A 385 2.51 -6.22 -0.24
N PHE A 386 2.71 -5.58 0.90
CA PHE A 386 2.20 -6.12 2.15
C PHE A 386 1.57 -5.03 3.02
N ASN A 387 0.27 -5.19 3.25
CA ASN A 387 -0.49 -4.44 4.23
C ASN A 387 -0.71 -5.34 5.45
N ILE A 388 -0.10 -5.00 6.55
CA ILE A 388 -0.13 -5.76 7.79
C ILE A 388 -0.78 -4.95 8.90
N ASN A 389 -1.38 -5.62 9.85
CA ASN A 389 -2.05 -5.01 10.98
C ASN A 389 -1.12 -4.05 11.70
N SER A 390 -1.70 -2.98 12.25
CA SER A 390 -0.91 -1.94 12.90
C SER A 390 -1.70 -1.22 13.97
N TYR A 391 -0.97 -0.51 14.81
CA TYR A 391 -1.48 0.55 15.67
C TYR A 391 -0.60 1.78 15.51
N SER A 392 -1.23 2.94 15.60
CA SER A 392 -0.55 4.22 15.43
C SER A 392 -0.82 5.12 16.63
N ILE A 393 0.15 5.97 16.92
CA ILE A 393 0.02 7.00 17.96
C ILE A 393 0.42 8.33 17.34
N GLY A 394 -0.41 9.33 17.58
CA GLY A 394 -0.18 10.69 17.16
C GLY A 394 -0.22 11.67 18.34
N ALA A 395 0.55 12.73 18.25
CA ALA A 395 0.52 13.83 19.20
C ALA A 395 0.94 15.13 18.53
N GLY A 396 0.45 16.25 19.07
CA GLY A 396 0.83 17.55 18.52
C GLY A 396 0.24 18.73 19.27
N VAL A 397 0.55 19.90 18.76
CA VAL A 397 0.16 21.18 19.35
C VAL A 397 -0.46 22.07 18.30
N ARG A 398 -1.54 22.74 18.65
CA ARG A 398 -2.08 23.91 17.93
C ARG A 398 -1.73 25.18 18.69
N TYR A 399 -1.16 26.13 17.97
CA TYR A 399 -0.91 27.50 18.44
C TYR A 399 -1.82 28.49 17.70
N ARG A 400 -2.73 29.16 18.42
CA ARG A 400 -3.58 30.22 17.89
C ARG A 400 -2.85 31.55 18.05
N LEU A 401 -2.36 32.11 16.93
CA LEU A 401 -1.73 33.43 16.90
C LEU A 401 -2.77 34.49 17.28
N ASN A 402 -3.94 34.40 16.70
CA ASN A 402 -5.12 35.21 16.97
C ASN A 402 -6.39 34.41 16.62
N GLU A 403 -7.55 35.04 16.62
CA GLU A 403 -8.82 34.39 16.29
C GLU A 403 -8.94 33.94 14.82
N ARG A 404 -8.05 34.39 13.93
CA ARG A 404 -8.11 34.10 12.50
C ARG A 404 -7.02 33.14 12.04
N ILE A 405 -5.90 33.07 12.75
CA ILE A 405 -4.71 32.33 12.28
C ILE A 405 -4.27 31.34 13.37
N SER A 406 -4.12 30.09 13.00
CA SER A 406 -3.52 29.08 13.86
C SER A 406 -2.53 28.20 13.11
N PHE A 407 -1.57 27.64 13.84
CA PHE A 407 -0.55 26.73 13.37
C PHE A 407 -0.69 25.40 14.08
N ASP A 408 -0.52 24.32 13.32
CA ASP A 408 -0.48 22.94 13.83
C ASP A 408 0.92 22.35 13.60
N VAL A 409 1.44 21.66 14.61
CA VAL A 409 2.66 20.84 14.49
C VAL A 409 2.37 19.48 15.13
N ALA A 410 2.73 18.41 14.43
CA ALA A 410 2.42 17.07 14.92
C ALA A 410 3.41 16.01 14.46
N VAL A 411 3.44 14.91 15.21
CA VAL A 411 4.11 13.66 14.89
C VAL A 411 3.11 12.51 14.96
N PHE A 412 3.27 11.55 14.04
CA PHE A 412 2.45 10.34 14.00
C PHE A 412 3.37 9.14 13.70
N LYS A 413 3.31 8.14 14.56
CA LYS A 413 4.11 6.92 14.42
C LYS A 413 3.23 5.70 14.33
N THR A 414 3.48 4.87 13.32
CA THR A 414 2.80 3.58 13.13
C THR A 414 3.74 2.44 13.48
N PHE A 415 3.23 1.52 14.28
CA PHE A 415 3.84 0.27 14.67
C PHE A 415 3.09 -0.86 14.01
N TYR A 416 3.79 -1.72 13.31
CA TYR A 416 3.22 -2.80 12.53
C TYR A 416 3.47 -4.15 13.21
N ASP A 417 2.50 -5.04 13.11
CA ASP A 417 2.68 -6.42 13.55
C ASP A 417 3.74 -7.10 12.66
N ARG A 418 4.56 -7.99 13.22
CA ARG A 418 5.36 -8.90 12.42
C ARG A 418 4.47 -9.99 11.86
N THR A 419 4.59 -10.27 10.58
CA THR A 419 3.75 -11.24 9.89
C THR A 419 4.64 -12.19 9.11
N THR A 420 4.48 -13.49 9.32
CA THR A 420 5.22 -14.53 8.59
C THR A 420 4.28 -15.20 7.60
N LYS A 421 4.66 -15.24 6.32
CA LYS A 421 4.01 -16.02 5.27
C LYS A 421 4.80 -17.29 5.00
N VAL A 422 4.11 -18.42 4.95
CA VAL A 422 4.68 -19.71 4.53
C VAL A 422 4.31 -19.94 3.07
N TRP A 423 5.31 -20.24 2.25
CA TRP A 423 5.16 -20.55 0.84
C TRP A 423 5.40 -22.03 0.61
N PRO A 424 4.43 -22.80 0.12
CA PRO A 424 4.66 -24.18 -0.33
C PRO A 424 5.64 -24.26 -1.52
N ASP A 425 5.55 -23.28 -2.43
CA ASP A 425 6.50 -22.95 -3.49
C ASP A 425 6.89 -21.50 -3.32
N TYR A 426 8.13 -21.21 -2.94
CA TYR A 426 8.57 -19.88 -2.57
C TYR A 426 8.40 -18.90 -3.73
N SER A 427 7.50 -17.92 -3.52
CA SER A 427 7.14 -16.90 -4.54
C SER A 427 6.77 -17.50 -5.90
N HIS A 428 6.23 -18.72 -5.94
CA HIS A 428 5.90 -19.46 -7.16
C HIS A 428 7.11 -19.70 -8.09
N ALA A 429 8.34 -19.64 -7.56
CA ALA A 429 9.55 -19.76 -8.36
C ALA A 429 9.68 -21.15 -8.98
N GLY A 430 9.34 -22.20 -8.23
CA GLY A 430 9.35 -23.57 -8.70
C GLY A 430 8.41 -23.78 -9.89
N ALA A 431 7.12 -23.43 -9.72
CA ALA A 431 6.12 -23.58 -10.77
C ALA A 431 6.49 -22.79 -12.03
N ASN A 432 6.99 -21.54 -11.87
CA ASN A 432 7.39 -20.69 -12.99
C ASN A 432 8.59 -21.25 -13.77
N VAL A 433 9.66 -21.66 -13.09
CA VAL A 433 10.88 -22.18 -13.73
C VAL A 433 10.66 -23.59 -14.24
N TYR A 434 10.01 -24.46 -13.47
CA TYR A 434 9.68 -25.82 -13.89
C TYR A 434 8.86 -25.87 -15.16
N SER A 435 7.77 -25.10 -15.24
CA SER A 435 6.91 -25.08 -16.43
C SER A 435 7.68 -24.68 -17.68
N LYS A 436 8.60 -23.72 -17.57
CA LYS A 436 9.46 -23.27 -18.68
C LYS A 436 10.53 -24.30 -19.04
N LEU A 437 11.16 -24.94 -18.03
CA LEU A 437 12.12 -26.01 -18.26
C LEU A 437 11.46 -27.23 -18.93
N LEU A 438 10.27 -27.60 -18.50
CA LEU A 438 9.49 -28.70 -19.10
C LEU A 438 9.10 -28.36 -20.53
N ALA A 439 8.67 -27.13 -20.81
CA ALA A 439 8.34 -26.69 -22.16
C ALA A 439 9.58 -26.68 -23.08
N ALA A 440 10.73 -26.24 -22.57
CA ALA A 440 12.01 -26.21 -23.33
C ALA A 440 12.59 -27.61 -23.54
N ALA A 441 12.46 -28.50 -22.55
CA ALA A 441 13.02 -29.85 -22.61
C ALA A 441 12.26 -30.77 -23.57
N GLY A 442 10.95 -30.53 -23.79
CA GLY A 442 10.14 -31.29 -24.77
C GLY A 442 10.41 -32.81 -24.78
N PRO A 443 10.65 -33.43 -25.92
CA PRO A 443 10.91 -34.88 -26.02
C PRO A 443 12.18 -35.38 -25.30
N ALA A 444 13.13 -34.48 -24.97
CA ALA A 444 14.35 -34.85 -24.25
C ALA A 444 14.05 -35.32 -22.82
N LEU A 445 12.90 -34.90 -22.24
CA LEU A 445 12.44 -35.34 -20.91
C LEU A 445 12.16 -36.84 -20.84
N ALA A 446 11.66 -37.44 -21.94
CA ALA A 446 11.37 -38.87 -21.99
C ALA A 446 12.63 -39.77 -21.86
N ASN A 447 13.79 -39.18 -22.07
CA ASN A 447 15.10 -39.89 -22.03
C ASN A 447 15.87 -39.58 -20.71
N LEU A 448 15.27 -38.84 -19.78
CA LEU A 448 15.90 -38.56 -18.48
C LEU A 448 15.80 -39.81 -17.57
N PRO A 449 16.86 -40.13 -16.80
CA PRO A 449 16.88 -41.28 -15.90
C PRO A 449 16.08 -41.10 -14.60
N PHE A 450 15.16 -40.12 -14.53
CA PHE A 450 14.39 -39.79 -13.34
C PHE A 450 12.97 -39.32 -13.69
N ASP A 451 12.06 -39.52 -12.73
CA ASP A 451 10.67 -39.10 -12.85
C ASP A 451 10.54 -37.58 -12.58
N VAL A 452 10.11 -36.85 -13.60
CA VAL A 452 9.91 -35.40 -13.56
C VAL A 452 8.78 -35.01 -12.61
N GLU A 453 7.72 -35.81 -12.50
CA GLU A 453 6.62 -35.52 -11.54
C GLU A 453 7.10 -35.70 -10.10
N ALA A 454 7.97 -36.69 -9.84
CA ALA A 454 8.61 -36.84 -8.53
C ALA A 454 9.53 -35.64 -8.16
N LEU A 455 10.07 -34.94 -9.16
CA LEU A 455 10.85 -33.72 -8.93
C LEU A 455 9.98 -32.52 -8.56
N LYS A 456 8.77 -32.41 -9.12
CA LYS A 456 7.82 -31.35 -8.73
C LYS A 456 7.48 -31.42 -7.25
N ALA A 457 7.37 -32.63 -6.69
CA ALA A 457 7.12 -32.82 -5.26
C ALA A 457 8.28 -32.36 -4.36
N LYS A 458 9.45 -32.06 -4.93
CA LYS A 458 10.66 -31.59 -4.24
C LYS A 458 10.91 -30.09 -4.43
N ILE A 459 9.95 -29.35 -5.00
CA ILE A 459 10.03 -27.88 -5.09
C ILE A 459 10.16 -27.32 -3.67
N PRO A 460 11.22 -26.55 -3.40
CA PRO A 460 11.43 -26.04 -2.05
C PRO A 460 10.43 -24.92 -1.73
N GLY A 461 9.77 -25.07 -0.61
CA GLY A 461 9.03 -23.98 0.02
C GLY A 461 9.96 -23.05 0.79
N GLY A 462 9.38 -22.06 1.42
CA GLY A 462 10.11 -21.11 2.24
C GLY A 462 9.19 -20.22 3.06
N THR A 463 9.76 -19.21 3.72
CA THR A 463 8.99 -18.23 4.49
C THR A 463 9.48 -16.82 4.21
N ASP A 464 8.57 -15.85 4.30
CA ASP A 464 8.88 -14.43 4.38
C ASP A 464 8.37 -13.86 5.70
N GLU A 465 9.23 -13.24 6.48
CA GLU A 465 8.86 -12.42 7.62
C GLU A 465 8.82 -10.96 7.18
N PHE A 466 7.65 -10.33 7.31
CA PHE A 466 7.40 -8.94 6.94
C PHE A 466 7.41 -8.04 8.16
N TYR A 467 8.12 -6.93 8.05
CA TYR A 467 8.14 -5.86 9.03
C TYR A 467 8.23 -4.51 8.35
N ARG A 468 7.63 -3.48 8.95
CA ARG A 468 7.76 -2.10 8.48
C ARG A 468 7.66 -1.10 9.61
N THR A 469 8.19 0.08 9.37
CA THR A 469 8.05 1.25 10.25
C THR A 469 7.49 2.41 9.45
N ASN A 470 6.81 3.33 10.12
CA ASN A 470 6.37 4.58 9.50
C ASN A 470 6.35 5.70 10.53
N THR A 471 6.95 6.83 10.18
CA THR A 471 6.93 8.06 10.98
C THR A 471 6.57 9.23 10.09
N VAL A 472 5.59 10.02 10.51
CA VAL A 472 5.11 11.21 9.77
C VAL A 472 5.24 12.42 10.68
N LEU A 473 5.83 13.48 10.14
CA LEU A 473 5.89 14.81 10.76
C LEU A 473 5.03 15.76 9.94
N GLY A 474 4.38 16.72 10.57
CA GLY A 474 3.51 17.65 9.86
C GLY A 474 3.51 19.05 10.46
N ILE A 475 3.37 20.02 9.57
CA ILE A 475 3.15 21.44 9.88
C ILE A 475 1.95 21.93 9.07
N GLY A 476 1.03 22.64 9.72
CA GLY A 476 -0.15 23.19 9.09
C GLY A 476 -0.40 24.64 9.51
N VAL A 477 -1.06 25.39 8.66
CA VAL A 477 -1.56 26.74 8.95
C VAL A 477 -3.03 26.83 8.55
N ASN A 478 -3.84 27.38 9.44
CA ASN A 478 -5.28 27.52 9.25
C ASN A 478 -5.66 29.00 9.34
N PHE A 479 -6.57 29.42 8.49
CA PHE A 479 -7.14 30.76 8.43
C PHE A 479 -8.66 30.70 8.53
N ALA A 480 -9.26 31.66 9.25
CA ALA A 480 -10.71 31.83 9.39
C ALA A 480 -11.10 33.32 9.24
N PHE A 481 -12.01 33.62 8.32
CA PHE A 481 -12.41 34.99 7.94
C PHE A 481 -13.92 35.22 8.07
#